data_14098a23df3b2a22fe9e99eab7da129e
#
_entry.id   14098a23df3b2a22fe9e99eab7da129e
#
_cell.length_a   1.000
_cell.length_b   1.000
_cell.length_c   1.000
_cell.angle_alpha   90.00
_cell.angle_beta   90.00
_cell.angle_gamma   90.00
#
_symmetry.space_group_name_H-M   'P 1'
#
loop_
_entity.id
_entity.type
_entity.pdbx_description
1 polymer ?
#
loop_
_entity_poly.entity_id
_entity_poly.type
_entity_poly.pdbx_seq_one_letter_code
_entity_poly.pdbx_strand_id
1 'polypeptide(L)'
;MGDYAHTHGYDVVAYGNTGTQAQTDNDGFLSKTLYGALEHNFTDAWSGFVRGYGYDNRTNYDAYYSPGSPLLDTRKLYSQSWDAGLRYNGELIKSQLITSYSHSKDYNYDPHFGRYDSSATLDEMKQYTVQWANNVIVGHGSIGAGVDWQKQTTTPGTGYVENGYDQRNTGIYLTGLQQVGDFTFEGAARSDDNSQFGRHGTWQTSAGW
;
A
#
# COMPACT_ATOMS: atom_id res chain seq x y z
N MET A 1 -13.98 6.88 -12.11
CA MET A 1 -12.99 7.61 -12.93
C MET A 1 -12.01 6.62 -13.49
N GLY A 2 -11.66 6.74 -14.76
CA GLY A 2 -10.67 5.87 -15.42
C GLY A 2 -9.72 6.72 -16.22
N ASP A 3 -8.48 6.25 -16.36
CA ASP A 3 -7.46 6.88 -17.18
C ASP A 3 -6.74 5.84 -18.03
N TYR A 4 -6.33 6.25 -19.22
CA TYR A 4 -5.59 5.43 -20.18
C TYR A 4 -4.50 6.28 -20.80
N ALA A 5 -3.25 5.83 -20.68
CA ALA A 5 -2.10 6.46 -21.28
C ALA A 5 -1.30 5.44 -22.10
N HIS A 6 -0.86 5.82 -23.28
CA HIS A 6 -0.05 4.99 -24.15
C HIS A 6 0.97 5.84 -24.89
N THR A 7 2.20 5.36 -24.94
CA THR A 7 3.27 5.92 -25.77
C THR A 7 4.06 4.79 -26.44
N HIS A 8 4.51 5.00 -27.66
CA HIS A 8 5.41 4.06 -28.34
C HIS A 8 6.85 4.21 -27.86
N GLY A 9 7.17 5.32 -27.14
CA GLY A 9 8.53 5.60 -26.69
C GLY A 9 9.50 5.85 -27.82
N TYR A 10 10.78 5.85 -27.50
CA TYR A 10 11.91 5.82 -28.44
C TYR A 10 12.99 4.92 -27.86
N ASP A 11 13.89 4.48 -28.71
CA ASP A 11 15.12 3.80 -28.31
C ASP A 11 15.96 4.75 -27.44
N VAL A 12 16.21 4.37 -26.18
CA VAL A 12 17.00 5.18 -25.23
C VAL A 12 18.47 4.78 -25.18
N VAL A 13 18.88 3.69 -25.85
CA VAL A 13 20.26 3.24 -25.88
C VAL A 13 21.02 4.03 -26.91
N ALA A 14 21.99 4.85 -26.45
CA ALA A 14 22.90 5.58 -27.35
C ALA A 14 23.80 4.60 -28.11
N TYR A 15 23.73 4.64 -29.43
CA TYR A 15 24.64 3.94 -30.35
C TYR A 15 26.11 4.20 -29.96
N GLY A 16 26.85 3.15 -29.68
CA GLY A 16 28.31 3.21 -29.52
C GLY A 16 28.87 2.82 -28.16
N ASN A 17 28.10 2.39 -27.22
CA ASN A 17 28.63 1.89 -25.96
C ASN A 17 28.91 0.37 -26.07
N THR A 18 30.14 0.09 -26.22
CA THR A 18 30.91 -1.15 -26.37
C THR A 18 30.30 -2.36 -25.69
N GLY A 19 29.96 -3.37 -26.48
CA GLY A 19 29.90 -4.78 -26.03
C GLY A 19 28.55 -5.37 -25.73
N THR A 20 27.47 -4.63 -25.81
CA THR A 20 26.10 -5.14 -25.76
C THR A 20 25.47 -5.03 -27.14
N GLN A 21 24.78 -6.07 -27.61
CA GLN A 21 23.87 -5.88 -28.73
C GLN A 21 22.86 -4.82 -28.30
N ALA A 22 22.92 -3.64 -28.91
CA ALA A 22 21.94 -2.61 -28.69
C ALA A 22 20.56 -3.17 -29.09
N GLN A 23 19.64 -3.20 -28.16
CA GLN A 23 18.24 -3.38 -28.50
C GLN A 23 17.86 -2.10 -29.27
N THR A 24 17.42 -2.25 -30.51
CA THR A 24 16.98 -1.14 -31.36
C THR A 24 15.46 -1.09 -31.41
N ASP A 25 14.82 -1.31 -30.29
CA ASP A 25 13.38 -1.23 -30.16
C ASP A 25 12.95 0.01 -29.37
N ASN A 26 11.68 0.30 -29.38
CA ASN A 26 11.14 1.46 -28.71
C ASN A 26 10.65 1.10 -27.29
N ASP A 27 11.09 1.84 -26.30
CA ASP A 27 10.66 1.72 -24.90
C ASP A 27 9.27 2.31 -24.71
N GLY A 28 8.27 1.51 -25.05
CA GLY A 28 6.87 1.90 -24.96
C GLY A 28 6.32 1.79 -23.53
N PHE A 29 5.29 2.60 -23.27
CA PHE A 29 4.57 2.59 -22.01
C PHE A 29 3.07 2.48 -22.25
N LEU A 30 2.40 1.62 -21.49
CA LEU A 30 0.94 1.49 -21.45
C LEU A 30 0.49 1.54 -20.00
N SER A 31 -0.43 2.44 -19.68
CA SER A 31 -1.06 2.53 -18.35
C SER A 31 -2.56 2.54 -18.45
N LYS A 32 -3.20 1.76 -17.60
CA LYS A 32 -4.64 1.74 -17.40
C LYS A 32 -4.93 1.87 -15.91
N THR A 33 -5.73 2.85 -15.54
CA THR A 33 -6.11 3.11 -14.16
C THR A 33 -7.62 3.17 -14.04
N LEU A 34 -8.14 2.57 -12.98
CA LEU A 34 -9.56 2.63 -12.64
C LEU A 34 -9.72 2.97 -11.16
N TYR A 35 -10.62 3.91 -10.88
CA TYR A 35 -11.02 4.29 -9.53
C TYR A 35 -12.54 4.34 -9.43
N GLY A 36 -13.08 3.79 -8.35
CA GLY A 36 -14.48 3.87 -7.99
C GLY A 36 -14.65 4.10 -6.49
N ALA A 37 -15.65 4.90 -6.12
CA ALA A 37 -16.01 5.14 -4.73
C ALA A 37 -17.51 5.27 -4.60
N LEU A 38 -18.05 4.72 -3.52
CA LEU A 38 -19.42 4.86 -3.06
C LEU A 38 -19.38 5.24 -1.59
N GLU A 39 -20.13 6.27 -1.22
CA GLU A 39 -20.36 6.68 0.17
C GLU A 39 -21.85 6.86 0.40
N HIS A 40 -22.34 6.43 1.56
CA HIS A 40 -23.75 6.50 1.90
C HIS A 40 -23.93 6.85 3.38
N ASN A 41 -24.84 7.79 3.65
CA ASN A 41 -25.30 8.12 4.98
C ASN A 41 -26.56 7.29 5.27
N PHE A 42 -26.45 6.32 6.17
CA PHE A 42 -27.59 5.47 6.60
C PHE A 42 -28.53 6.22 7.52
N THR A 43 -27.94 7.06 8.39
CA THR A 43 -28.64 7.96 9.32
C THR A 43 -27.78 9.24 9.48
N ASP A 44 -28.25 10.21 10.29
CA ASP A 44 -27.48 11.40 10.64
C ASP A 44 -26.16 11.07 11.37
N ALA A 45 -26.13 9.95 12.08
CA ALA A 45 -24.96 9.51 12.85
C ALA A 45 -24.12 8.44 12.14
N TRP A 46 -24.69 7.64 11.25
CA TRP A 46 -24.02 6.52 10.60
C TRP A 46 -23.79 6.72 9.12
N SER A 47 -22.56 6.56 8.70
CA SER A 47 -22.18 6.52 7.28
C SER A 47 -21.23 5.37 6.98
N GLY A 48 -21.19 4.97 5.73
CA GLY A 48 -20.25 3.95 5.25
C GLY A 48 -19.77 4.26 3.86
N PHE A 49 -18.63 3.68 3.51
CA PHE A 49 -18.03 3.83 2.19
C PHE A 49 -17.36 2.55 1.71
N VAL A 50 -17.28 2.42 0.40
CA VAL A 50 -16.44 1.45 -0.29
C VAL A 50 -15.71 2.19 -1.40
N ARG A 51 -14.39 1.97 -1.51
CA ARG A 51 -13.54 2.53 -2.56
C ARG A 51 -12.69 1.45 -3.18
N GLY A 52 -12.48 1.54 -4.47
CA GLY A 52 -11.62 0.64 -5.20
C GLY A 52 -10.71 1.43 -6.14
N TYR A 53 -9.46 1.02 -6.21
CA TYR A 53 -8.45 1.54 -7.11
C TYR A 53 -7.68 0.39 -7.73
N GLY A 54 -7.39 0.49 -9.01
CA GLY A 54 -6.56 -0.49 -9.70
C GLY A 54 -5.82 0.12 -10.87
N TYR A 55 -4.64 -0.41 -11.15
CA TYR A 55 -3.89 -0.07 -12.35
C TYR A 55 -3.21 -1.30 -12.95
N ASP A 56 -3.03 -1.26 -14.27
CA ASP A 56 -2.29 -2.23 -15.08
C ASP A 56 -1.35 -1.44 -15.97
N ASN A 57 -0.06 -1.47 -15.65
CA ASN A 57 0.99 -0.77 -16.36
C ASN A 57 1.92 -1.78 -17.03
N ARG A 58 2.27 -1.50 -18.28
CA ARG A 58 3.33 -2.22 -19.01
C ARG A 58 4.36 -1.21 -19.50
N THR A 59 5.61 -1.52 -19.25
CA THR A 59 6.75 -0.71 -19.70
C THR A 59 7.77 -1.63 -20.37
N ASN A 60 8.22 -1.25 -21.54
CA ASN A 60 9.39 -1.86 -22.18
C ASN A 60 10.61 -1.03 -21.76
N TYR A 61 11.75 -1.67 -21.61
CA TYR A 61 13.01 -1.04 -21.23
C TYR A 61 14.20 -1.88 -21.71
N ASP A 62 15.33 -1.25 -21.93
CA ASP A 62 16.54 -1.96 -22.29
C ASP A 62 17.12 -2.73 -21.10
N ALA A 63 17.15 -4.04 -21.19
CA ALA A 63 17.78 -4.90 -20.21
C ALA A 63 19.24 -5.19 -20.58
N TYR A 64 20.06 -5.50 -19.57
CA TYR A 64 21.42 -5.95 -19.81
C TYR A 64 21.43 -7.30 -20.54
N TYR A 65 21.99 -7.31 -21.77
CA TYR A 65 22.14 -8.54 -22.55
C TYR A 65 23.31 -9.37 -22.03
N SER A 66 23.05 -10.62 -21.71
CA SER A 66 24.08 -11.65 -21.47
C SER A 66 23.84 -12.84 -22.41
N PRO A 67 24.83 -13.25 -23.22
CA PRO A 67 24.65 -14.37 -24.13
C PRO A 67 24.16 -15.63 -23.43
N GLY A 68 23.09 -16.22 -23.95
CA GLY A 68 22.46 -17.42 -23.38
C GLY A 68 21.52 -17.21 -22.22
N SER A 69 21.28 -15.95 -21.80
CA SER A 69 20.30 -15.61 -20.78
C SER A 69 19.05 -14.98 -21.42
N PRO A 70 17.86 -15.20 -20.84
CA PRO A 70 16.62 -14.50 -21.26
C PRO A 70 16.77 -12.99 -21.12
N LEU A 71 16.19 -12.26 -22.06
CA LEU A 71 16.22 -10.81 -22.07
C LEU A 71 14.95 -10.28 -21.38
N LEU A 72 15.06 -9.95 -20.09
CA LEU A 72 13.94 -9.46 -19.30
C LEU A 72 13.75 -7.94 -19.53
N ASP A 73 13.24 -7.57 -20.70
CA ASP A 73 13.09 -6.18 -21.17
C ASP A 73 11.67 -5.62 -21.05
N THR A 74 10.76 -6.41 -20.52
CA THR A 74 9.37 -5.99 -20.28
C THR A 74 8.99 -6.12 -18.83
N ARG A 75 8.53 -5.02 -18.22
CA ARG A 75 7.93 -4.99 -16.90
C ARG A 75 6.43 -4.82 -16.99
N LYS A 76 5.70 -5.62 -16.25
CA LYS A 76 4.25 -5.47 -16.08
C LYS A 76 3.91 -5.35 -14.60
N LEU A 77 3.40 -4.17 -14.22
CA LEU A 77 2.99 -3.87 -12.87
C LEU A 77 1.46 -3.82 -12.79
N TYR A 78 0.89 -4.72 -12.03
CA TYR A 78 -0.53 -4.77 -11.71
C TYR A 78 -0.73 -4.48 -10.23
N SER A 79 -1.68 -3.63 -9.88
CA SER A 79 -2.07 -3.39 -8.49
C SER A 79 -3.55 -3.12 -8.37
N GLN A 80 -4.12 -3.58 -7.29
CA GLN A 80 -5.48 -3.26 -6.86
C GLN A 80 -5.50 -2.99 -5.36
N SER A 81 -6.34 -2.06 -4.96
CA SER A 81 -6.64 -1.79 -3.56
C SER A 81 -8.13 -1.54 -3.36
N TRP A 82 -8.63 -1.98 -2.22
CA TRP A 82 -10.01 -1.84 -1.81
C TRP A 82 -10.07 -1.40 -0.36
N ASP A 83 -10.88 -0.39 -0.10
CA ASP A 83 -11.18 0.08 1.25
C ASP A 83 -12.67 0.01 1.49
N ALA A 84 -13.06 -0.43 2.67
CA ALA A 84 -14.43 -0.30 3.17
C ALA A 84 -14.38 0.27 4.59
N GLY A 85 -15.29 1.16 4.90
CA GLY A 85 -15.35 1.79 6.22
C GLY A 85 -16.75 2.05 6.69
N LEU A 86 -16.91 2.02 8.01
CA LEU A 86 -18.11 2.38 8.73
C LEU A 86 -17.75 3.47 9.73
N ARG A 87 -18.52 4.56 9.76
CA ARG A 87 -18.32 5.70 10.65
C ARG A 87 -19.58 5.94 11.48
N TYR A 88 -19.37 6.18 12.76
CA TYR A 88 -20.37 6.66 13.69
C TYR A 88 -19.95 8.04 14.22
N ASN A 89 -20.78 9.06 14.01
CA ASN A 89 -20.60 10.42 14.47
C ASN A 89 -21.75 10.79 15.41
N GLY A 90 -21.65 10.37 16.68
CA GLY A 90 -22.55 10.83 17.74
C GLY A 90 -22.05 12.12 18.39
N GLU A 91 -22.84 12.71 19.26
CA GLU A 91 -22.50 13.96 19.95
C GLU A 91 -21.27 13.81 20.86
N LEU A 92 -21.17 12.72 21.61
CA LEU A 92 -20.09 12.46 22.55
C LEU A 92 -19.08 11.43 22.05
N ILE A 93 -19.49 10.56 21.13
CA ILE A 93 -18.66 9.41 20.68
C ILE A 93 -18.54 9.47 19.18
N LYS A 94 -17.30 9.40 18.69
CA LYS A 94 -16.98 9.16 17.28
C LYS A 94 -16.25 7.84 17.16
N SER A 95 -16.69 6.99 16.25
CA SER A 95 -16.07 5.68 16.00
C SER A 95 -15.91 5.46 14.52
N GLN A 96 -14.77 4.88 14.12
CA GLN A 96 -14.51 4.55 12.75
C GLN A 96 -13.86 3.16 12.66
N LEU A 97 -14.44 2.29 11.83
CA LEU A 97 -13.86 1.02 11.45
C LEU A 97 -13.50 1.09 9.96
N ILE A 98 -12.25 0.82 9.62
CA ILE A 98 -11.79 0.72 8.24
C ILE A 98 -11.13 -0.64 8.04
N THR A 99 -11.45 -1.30 6.95
CA THR A 99 -10.73 -2.47 6.46
C THR A 99 -10.22 -2.19 5.06
N SER A 100 -8.98 -2.61 4.77
CA SER A 100 -8.36 -2.43 3.48
C SER A 100 -7.69 -3.73 3.01
N TYR A 101 -7.70 -3.91 1.71
CA TYR A 101 -6.98 -4.95 1.02
C TYR A 101 -6.19 -4.35 -0.13
N SER A 102 -4.92 -4.69 -0.26
CA SER A 102 -4.12 -4.37 -1.44
C SER A 102 -3.41 -5.61 -1.96
N HIS A 103 -3.24 -5.66 -3.27
CA HIS A 103 -2.56 -6.75 -3.96
C HIS A 103 -1.80 -6.17 -5.15
N SER A 104 -0.50 -6.37 -5.18
CA SER A 104 0.36 -5.98 -6.29
C SER A 104 1.14 -7.16 -6.84
N LYS A 105 1.36 -7.14 -8.14
CA LYS A 105 2.19 -8.08 -8.90
C LYS A 105 3.11 -7.32 -9.82
N ASP A 106 4.38 -7.58 -9.73
CA ASP A 106 5.42 -7.00 -10.55
C ASP A 106 6.14 -8.11 -11.32
N TYR A 107 5.91 -8.16 -12.61
CA TYR A 107 6.51 -9.12 -13.52
C TYR A 107 7.63 -8.45 -14.30
N ASN A 108 8.80 -9.13 -14.39
CA ASN A 108 9.82 -8.83 -15.37
C ASN A 108 10.01 -10.07 -16.24
N TYR A 109 9.91 -9.92 -17.54
CA TYR A 109 9.91 -11.05 -18.46
C TYR A 109 10.42 -10.68 -19.86
N ASP A 110 10.86 -11.70 -20.59
CA ASP A 110 11.14 -11.63 -22.01
C ASP A 110 9.83 -11.71 -22.80
N PRO A 111 9.47 -10.73 -23.64
CA PRO A 111 8.21 -10.72 -24.38
C PRO A 111 8.06 -11.89 -25.37
N HIS A 112 9.17 -12.53 -25.80
CA HIS A 112 9.13 -13.70 -26.69
C HIS A 112 8.59 -14.94 -25.96
N PHE A 113 8.90 -15.09 -24.67
CA PHE A 113 8.47 -16.24 -23.85
C PHE A 113 7.24 -15.92 -23.00
N GLY A 114 7.04 -14.65 -22.66
CA GLY A 114 5.90 -14.17 -21.89
C GLY A 114 6.07 -14.28 -20.38
N ARG A 115 5.18 -13.64 -19.64
CA ARG A 115 5.26 -13.46 -18.17
C ARG A 115 5.05 -14.72 -17.32
N TYR A 116 4.68 -15.84 -17.92
CA TYR A 116 4.49 -17.12 -17.24
C TYR A 116 5.58 -18.12 -17.55
N ASP A 117 6.58 -17.73 -18.32
CA ASP A 117 7.77 -18.54 -18.56
C ASP A 117 8.61 -18.68 -17.29
N SER A 118 9.36 -19.76 -17.19
CA SER A 118 10.23 -20.05 -16.05
C SER A 118 11.37 -19.04 -15.86
N SER A 119 11.72 -18.28 -16.90
CA SER A 119 12.71 -17.21 -16.84
C SER A 119 12.16 -15.89 -16.31
N ALA A 120 10.84 -15.74 -16.31
CA ALA A 120 10.19 -14.54 -15.78
C ALA A 120 10.31 -14.46 -14.26
N THR A 121 10.40 -13.25 -13.74
CA THR A 121 10.34 -13.00 -12.29
C THR A 121 8.99 -12.42 -11.92
N LEU A 122 8.50 -12.74 -10.72
CA LEU A 122 7.27 -12.22 -10.16
C LEU A 122 7.46 -11.85 -8.69
N ASP A 123 7.41 -10.56 -8.39
CA ASP A 123 7.27 -10.07 -7.01
C ASP A 123 5.79 -9.84 -6.72
N GLU A 124 5.24 -10.55 -5.76
CA GLU A 124 3.84 -10.45 -5.36
C GLU A 124 3.73 -10.01 -3.89
N MET A 125 2.91 -9.00 -3.63
CA MET A 125 2.62 -8.53 -2.28
C MET A 125 1.12 -8.44 -2.06
N LYS A 126 0.65 -8.99 -0.94
CA LYS A 126 -0.71 -8.86 -0.43
C LYS A 126 -0.69 -8.24 0.95
N GLN A 127 -1.56 -7.30 1.19
CA GLN A 127 -1.70 -6.66 2.49
C GLN A 127 -3.17 -6.53 2.86
N TYR A 128 -3.45 -6.86 4.11
CA TYR A 128 -4.74 -6.68 4.77
C TYR A 128 -4.55 -5.77 5.96
N THR A 129 -5.46 -4.80 6.15
CA THR A 129 -5.47 -3.96 7.33
C THR A 129 -6.87 -3.86 7.91
N VAL A 130 -6.95 -3.79 9.22
CA VAL A 130 -8.17 -3.46 9.96
C VAL A 130 -7.79 -2.42 10.99
N GLN A 131 -8.51 -1.30 10.99
CA GLN A 131 -8.29 -0.19 11.92
C GLN A 131 -9.62 0.15 12.57
N TRP A 132 -9.66 0.17 13.90
CA TRP A 132 -10.80 0.61 14.67
C TRP A 132 -10.38 1.69 15.63
N ALA A 133 -10.87 2.90 15.40
CA ALA A 133 -10.55 4.09 16.18
C ALA A 133 -11.81 4.64 16.83
N ASN A 134 -11.70 5.02 18.09
CA ASN A 134 -12.77 5.62 18.87
C ASN A 134 -12.27 6.88 19.55
N ASN A 135 -13.14 7.87 19.65
CA ASN A 135 -12.89 9.08 20.40
C ASN A 135 -14.14 9.45 21.21
N VAL A 136 -13.95 9.72 22.49
CA VAL A 136 -15.03 10.11 23.40
C VAL A 136 -14.71 11.50 23.93
N ILE A 137 -15.67 12.41 23.85
CA ILE A 137 -15.57 13.76 24.43
C ILE A 137 -15.81 13.65 25.94
N VAL A 138 -14.87 14.17 26.72
CA VAL A 138 -14.91 14.14 28.18
C VAL A 138 -14.63 15.54 28.73
N GLY A 139 -15.65 16.25 29.20
CA GLY A 139 -15.52 17.62 29.67
C GLY A 139 -15.00 18.56 28.59
N HIS A 140 -13.86 19.21 28.82
CA HIS A 140 -13.18 20.08 27.86
C HIS A 140 -12.06 19.37 27.09
N GLY A 141 -12.16 18.07 26.94
CA GLY A 141 -11.16 17.27 26.25
C GLY A 141 -11.74 16.03 25.59
N SER A 142 -10.87 15.06 25.28
CA SER A 142 -11.27 13.80 24.69
C SER A 142 -10.33 12.67 25.08
N ILE A 143 -10.85 11.45 25.03
CA ILE A 143 -10.09 10.21 25.16
C ILE A 143 -10.27 9.43 23.87
N GLY A 144 -9.17 9.05 23.24
CA GLY A 144 -9.14 8.21 22.06
C GLY A 144 -8.57 6.82 22.40
N ALA A 145 -9.13 5.79 21.79
CA ALA A 145 -8.60 4.43 21.86
C ALA A 145 -8.81 3.71 20.54
N GLY A 146 -7.86 2.86 20.17
CA GLY A 146 -8.00 2.11 18.94
C GLY A 146 -7.12 0.87 18.87
N VAL A 147 -7.42 0.07 17.85
CA VAL A 147 -6.72 -1.15 17.50
C VAL A 147 -6.42 -1.12 16.01
N ASP A 148 -5.18 -1.40 15.66
CA ASP A 148 -4.73 -1.58 14.29
C ASP A 148 -4.24 -3.02 14.13
N TRP A 149 -4.68 -3.68 13.07
CA TRP A 149 -4.16 -4.98 12.68
C TRP A 149 -3.75 -4.94 11.22
N GLN A 150 -2.58 -5.48 10.92
CA GLN A 150 -2.04 -5.61 9.58
C GLN A 150 -1.45 -7.00 9.37
N LYS A 151 -1.72 -7.56 8.21
CA LYS A 151 -1.02 -8.74 7.69
C LYS A 151 -0.47 -8.43 6.31
N GLN A 152 0.81 -8.69 6.11
CA GLN A 152 1.49 -8.55 4.82
C GLN A 152 2.13 -9.89 4.45
N THR A 153 1.91 -10.32 3.21
CA THR A 153 2.54 -11.50 2.61
C THR A 153 3.26 -11.07 1.36
N THR A 154 4.52 -11.44 1.23
CA THR A 154 5.35 -11.14 0.07
C THR A 154 5.88 -12.46 -0.49
N THR A 155 5.72 -12.66 -1.79
CA THR A 155 6.31 -13.77 -2.54
C THR A 155 7.39 -13.17 -3.43
N PRO A 156 8.66 -13.47 -3.19
CA PRO A 156 9.76 -12.95 -4.00
C PRO A 156 9.81 -13.61 -5.37
N GLY A 157 10.11 -12.82 -6.39
CA GLY A 157 10.20 -13.28 -7.77
C GLY A 157 11.61 -13.66 -8.23
N THR A 158 12.61 -13.35 -7.43
CA THR A 158 14.01 -13.61 -7.76
C THR A 158 14.66 -14.48 -6.69
N GLY A 159 15.56 -15.37 -7.07
CA GLY A 159 16.18 -16.41 -6.24
C GLY A 159 17.04 -15.94 -5.06
N TYR A 160 16.93 -14.68 -4.65
CA TYR A 160 17.61 -14.15 -3.46
C TYR A 160 16.86 -14.43 -2.15
N VAL A 161 15.57 -14.75 -2.21
CA VAL A 161 14.77 -15.13 -1.04
C VAL A 161 13.97 -16.38 -1.38
N GLU A 162 14.41 -17.51 -0.92
CA GLU A 162 13.80 -18.83 -1.24
C GLU A 162 12.38 -19.01 -0.66
N ASN A 163 12.01 -18.23 0.34
CA ASN A 163 10.72 -18.36 1.03
C ASN A 163 9.98 -17.03 1.06
N GLY A 164 8.67 -17.11 0.82
CA GLY A 164 7.78 -15.97 1.01
C GLY A 164 7.83 -15.44 2.45
N TYR A 165 7.48 -14.19 2.60
CA TYR A 165 7.53 -13.46 3.85
C TYR A 165 6.13 -13.17 4.34
N ASP A 166 5.80 -13.57 5.56
CA ASP A 166 4.54 -13.27 6.24
C ASP A 166 4.84 -12.46 7.50
N GLN A 167 4.30 -11.27 7.57
CA GLN A 167 4.42 -10.39 8.72
C GLN A 167 3.03 -9.98 9.21
N ARG A 168 2.84 -10.02 10.53
CA ARG A 168 1.65 -9.50 11.20
C ARG A 168 2.06 -8.48 12.23
N ASN A 169 1.27 -7.43 12.33
CA ASN A 169 1.40 -6.43 13.39
C ASN A 169 0.03 -6.16 14.00
N THR A 170 -0.04 -6.11 15.32
CA THR A 170 -1.23 -5.70 16.07
C THR A 170 -0.83 -4.58 16.99
N GLY A 171 -1.40 -3.41 16.80
CA GLY A 171 -1.19 -2.23 17.64
C GLY A 171 -2.44 -1.88 18.44
N ILE A 172 -2.27 -1.54 19.70
CA ILE A 172 -3.33 -0.93 20.52
C ILE A 172 -2.83 0.42 21.02
N TYR A 173 -3.69 1.41 21.06
CA TYR A 173 -3.31 2.73 21.52
C TYR A 173 -4.40 3.39 22.36
N LEU A 174 -3.95 4.30 23.22
CA LEU A 174 -4.77 5.19 24.02
C LEU A 174 -4.21 6.61 23.89
N THR A 175 -5.11 7.58 23.70
CA THR A 175 -4.76 9.01 23.65
C THR A 175 -5.67 9.79 24.59
N GLY A 176 -5.18 10.88 25.12
CA GLY A 176 -5.97 11.78 25.94
C GLY A 176 -5.56 13.22 25.67
N LEU A 177 -6.54 14.10 25.58
CA LEU A 177 -6.40 15.54 25.54
C LEU A 177 -7.33 16.14 26.58
N GLN A 178 -6.83 17.07 27.42
CA GLN A 178 -7.64 17.77 28.38
C GLN A 178 -7.19 19.23 28.50
N GLN A 179 -8.14 20.14 28.40
CA GLN A 179 -7.94 21.54 28.70
C GLN A 179 -8.39 21.83 30.15
N VAL A 180 -7.53 22.51 30.90
CA VAL A 180 -7.79 22.95 32.28
C VAL A 180 -7.39 24.42 32.40
N GLY A 181 -8.37 25.33 32.36
CA GLY A 181 -8.10 26.77 32.24
C GLY A 181 -7.38 27.08 30.92
N ASP A 182 -6.25 27.79 31.04
CA ASP A 182 -5.41 28.16 29.88
C ASP A 182 -4.41 27.06 29.46
N PHE A 183 -4.36 25.96 30.20
CA PHE A 183 -3.44 24.85 29.93
C PHE A 183 -4.12 23.72 29.15
N THR A 184 -3.40 23.19 28.17
CA THR A 184 -3.78 21.98 27.43
C THR A 184 -2.76 20.89 27.72
N PHE A 185 -3.24 19.72 28.11
CA PHE A 185 -2.43 18.52 28.37
C PHE A 185 -2.79 17.45 27.35
N GLU A 186 -1.77 16.82 26.78
CA GLU A 186 -1.91 15.71 25.87
C GLU A 186 -1.06 14.53 26.33
N GLY A 187 -1.57 13.32 26.10
CA GLY A 187 -0.84 12.09 26.36
C GLY A 187 -1.26 11.03 25.35
N ALA A 188 -0.29 10.19 24.95
CA ALA A 188 -0.54 9.03 24.12
C ALA A 188 0.35 7.87 24.57
N ALA A 189 -0.17 6.65 24.51
CA ALA A 189 0.56 5.42 24.70
C ALA A 189 0.13 4.41 23.64
N ARG A 190 1.08 3.65 23.10
CA ARG A 190 0.84 2.61 22.12
C ARG A 190 1.69 1.38 22.42
N SER A 191 1.13 0.20 22.18
CA SER A 191 1.85 -1.08 22.20
C SER A 191 1.59 -1.79 20.89
N ASP A 192 2.67 -2.17 20.21
CA ASP A 192 2.66 -2.96 18.98
C ASP A 192 3.24 -4.34 19.26
N ASP A 193 2.59 -5.39 18.74
CA ASP A 193 3.07 -6.77 18.74
C ASP A 193 3.29 -7.21 17.30
N ASN A 194 4.57 -7.29 16.93
CA ASN A 194 4.99 -7.63 15.57
C ASN A 194 5.51 -9.06 15.54
N SER A 195 5.03 -9.88 14.58
CA SER A 195 5.38 -11.30 14.49
C SER A 195 6.87 -11.58 14.29
N GLN A 196 7.68 -10.58 13.91
CA GLN A 196 9.11 -10.73 13.65
C GLN A 196 9.99 -9.99 14.65
N PHE A 197 9.55 -8.80 15.07
CA PHE A 197 10.34 -7.93 15.94
C PHE A 197 9.86 -7.96 17.38
N GLY A 198 8.78 -8.70 17.67
CA GLY A 198 8.21 -8.80 19.02
C GLY A 198 7.43 -7.56 19.43
N ARG A 199 7.32 -7.35 20.74
CA ARG A 199 6.51 -6.28 21.32
C ARG A 199 7.31 -5.02 21.59
N HIS A 200 6.76 -3.87 21.17
CA HIS A 200 7.31 -2.54 21.42
C HIS A 200 6.25 -1.62 21.98
N GLY A 201 6.63 -0.78 22.93
CA GLY A 201 5.79 0.26 23.52
C GLY A 201 6.36 1.64 23.26
N THR A 202 5.51 2.59 22.94
CA THR A 202 5.84 4.00 22.77
C THR A 202 4.86 4.87 23.56
N TRP A 203 5.32 6.02 24.02
CA TRP A 203 4.48 7.00 24.69
C TRP A 203 4.96 8.42 24.42
N GLN A 204 4.07 9.37 24.55
CA GLN A 204 4.38 10.80 24.50
C GLN A 204 3.46 11.58 25.41
N THR A 205 3.96 12.72 25.91
CA THR A 205 3.18 13.69 26.66
C THR A 205 3.55 15.09 26.22
N SER A 206 2.59 15.99 26.22
CA SER A 206 2.83 17.42 25.99
C SER A 206 1.96 18.26 26.90
N ALA A 207 2.42 19.49 27.16
CA ALA A 207 1.64 20.51 27.83
C ALA A 207 1.86 21.83 27.10
N GLY A 208 0.78 22.54 26.87
CA GLY A 208 0.75 23.86 26.21
C GLY A 208 0.05 24.89 27.10
N TRP A 209 0.44 26.14 26.93
CA TRP A 209 -0.13 27.30 27.61
C TRP A 209 -0.27 28.46 26.62
#